data_67dadccc18997a931eee4ee733c78bc2
#
_entry.id   67dadccc18997a931eee4ee733c78bc2
#
_cell.length_a   1.000
_cell.length_b   1.000
_cell.length_c   1.000
_cell.angle_alpha   90.00
_cell.angle_beta   90.00
_cell.angle_gamma   90.00
#
_symmetry.space_group_name_H-M   'P 1'
#
loop_
_entity.id
_entity.type
_entity.pdbx_description
1 polymer ?
#
loop_
_entity_poly.entity_id
_entity_poly.type
_entity_poly.pdbx_seq_one_letter_code
_entity_poly.pdbx_strand_id
1 'polypeptide(L)'
;RLMARGDNIAMAVGGFEEATYYEYGRHKAFVRGRGGFVKFCLRHGYAIHPVYVFGEERTYRALTVGLRFRLLLNRLRIPGVLFFGRWWCPLMPDPTARITVVVGAPLNAGKPPVDAPTAAMVSAAHAAYVAALRSLFDKHKAKYAHEGQDAQLELIE
;
A
#
# COMPACT_ATOMS: atom_id res chain seq x y z
N ARG A 1 6.42 2.06 20.89
CA ARG A 1 5.93 3.05 21.89
C ARG A 1 4.53 3.58 21.56
N LEU A 2 4.23 3.99 20.31
CA LEU A 2 2.89 4.50 19.93
C LEU A 2 1.79 3.44 20.15
N MET A 3 1.97 2.24 19.64
CA MET A 3 1.01 1.15 19.82
C MET A 3 0.76 0.80 21.31
N ALA A 4 1.79 0.86 22.16
CA ALA A 4 1.63 0.60 23.59
C ALA A 4 0.80 1.69 24.31
N ARG A 5 0.60 2.86 23.72
CA ARG A 5 -0.24 3.94 24.24
C ARG A 5 -1.68 3.92 23.72
N GLY A 6 -1.97 3.04 22.76
CA GLY A 6 -3.27 2.99 22.12
C GLY A 6 -3.51 4.06 21.04
N ASP A 7 -2.45 4.72 20.56
CA ASP A 7 -2.56 5.77 19.53
C ASP A 7 -3.02 5.18 18.18
N ASN A 8 -3.90 5.87 17.46
CA ASN A 8 -4.23 5.49 16.08
C ASN A 8 -3.02 5.73 15.16
N ILE A 9 -2.73 4.76 14.30
CA ILE A 9 -1.53 4.77 13.46
C ILE A 9 -1.92 4.56 12.00
N ALA A 10 -1.44 5.42 11.12
CA ALA A 10 -1.44 5.19 9.67
C ALA A 10 -0.06 4.69 9.23
N MET A 11 -0.04 3.69 8.34
CA MET A 11 1.20 3.06 7.88
C MET A 11 1.16 2.81 6.38
N ALA A 12 2.22 3.22 5.68
CA ALA A 12 2.47 2.82 4.29
C ALA A 12 3.27 1.51 4.29
N VAL A 13 2.62 0.41 3.94
CA VAL A 13 3.17 -0.95 4.06
C VAL A 13 4.25 -1.23 3.01
N GLY A 14 4.11 -0.70 1.80
CA GLY A 14 4.97 -1.01 0.64
C GLY A 14 6.39 -0.45 0.73
N GLY A 15 6.58 0.72 1.33
CA GLY A 15 7.89 1.33 1.49
C GLY A 15 8.58 1.73 0.18
N PHE A 16 9.93 1.69 0.15
CA PHE A 16 10.74 2.07 -1.01
C PHE A 16 10.55 1.12 -2.21
N GLU A 17 10.26 -0.14 -1.94
CA GLU A 17 10.02 -1.14 -2.97
C GLU A 17 8.77 -0.78 -3.76
N GLU A 18 7.68 -0.41 -3.11
CA GLU A 18 6.46 0.01 -3.78
C GLU A 18 6.71 1.23 -4.69
N ALA A 19 7.43 2.24 -4.20
CA ALA A 19 7.81 3.40 -5.00
C ALA A 19 8.66 3.01 -6.23
N THR A 20 9.53 2.00 -6.11
CA THR A 20 10.35 1.53 -7.23
C THR A 20 9.55 0.80 -8.29
N TYR A 21 8.52 0.06 -7.89
CA TYR A 21 7.58 -0.63 -8.80
C TYR A 21 6.49 0.28 -9.34
N TYR A 22 6.41 1.53 -8.87
CA TYR A 22 5.43 2.49 -9.33
C TYR A 22 5.49 2.66 -10.85
N GLU A 23 4.33 2.64 -11.48
CA GLU A 23 4.13 2.84 -12.91
C GLU A 23 2.88 3.69 -13.12
N TYR A 24 3.01 4.73 -13.96
CA TYR A 24 1.91 5.64 -14.23
C TYR A 24 0.69 4.91 -14.80
N GLY A 25 -0.48 5.15 -14.21
CA GLY A 25 -1.74 4.54 -14.62
C GLY A 25 -1.86 3.04 -14.28
N ARG A 26 -1.00 2.51 -13.40
CA ARG A 26 -1.07 1.12 -12.94
C ARG A 26 -1.32 1.05 -11.43
N HIS A 27 -2.30 0.26 -11.05
CA HIS A 27 -2.62 0.01 -9.65
C HIS A 27 -1.76 -1.13 -9.11
N LYS A 28 -0.69 -0.78 -8.40
CA LYS A 28 0.25 -1.74 -7.82
C LYS A 28 0.32 -1.55 -6.31
N ALA A 29 0.38 -2.66 -5.56
CA ALA A 29 0.58 -2.62 -4.12
C ALA A 29 1.59 -3.69 -3.67
N PHE A 30 2.64 -3.28 -2.96
CA PHE A 30 3.71 -4.14 -2.48
C PHE A 30 3.38 -4.63 -1.06
N VAL A 31 2.56 -5.66 -0.95
CA VAL A 31 2.00 -6.10 0.35
C VAL A 31 2.21 -7.58 0.65
N ARG A 32 2.43 -8.44 -0.35
CA ARG A 32 2.45 -9.90 -0.15
C ARG A 32 3.55 -10.36 0.82
N GLY A 33 4.75 -9.83 0.71
CA GLY A 33 5.88 -10.14 1.60
C GLY A 33 5.89 -9.37 2.92
N ARG A 34 4.87 -8.55 3.22
CA ARG A 34 4.89 -7.57 4.32
C ARG A 34 4.00 -7.96 5.51
N GLY A 35 4.11 -9.19 6.01
CA GLY A 35 3.34 -9.64 7.18
C GLY A 35 3.77 -9.04 8.54
N GLY A 36 4.89 -8.34 8.62
CA GLY A 36 5.45 -7.85 9.88
C GLY A 36 4.53 -6.90 10.65
N PHE A 37 3.85 -5.98 9.98
CA PHE A 37 2.94 -5.04 10.62
C PHE A 37 1.74 -5.77 11.27
N VAL A 38 1.25 -6.83 10.64
CA VAL A 38 0.14 -7.65 11.16
C VAL A 38 0.49 -8.26 12.51
N LYS A 39 1.75 -8.75 12.65
CA LYS A 39 2.23 -9.29 13.92
C LYS A 39 2.13 -8.24 15.05
N PHE A 40 2.52 -7.01 14.78
CA PHE A 40 2.42 -5.92 15.78
C PHE A 40 0.95 -5.57 16.07
N CYS A 41 0.08 -5.55 15.06
CA CYS A 41 -1.34 -5.30 15.27
C CYS A 41 -1.98 -6.38 16.14
N LEU A 42 -1.71 -7.66 15.88
CA LEU A 42 -2.19 -8.77 16.71
C LEU A 42 -1.66 -8.68 18.15
N ARG A 43 -0.39 -8.34 18.31
CA ARG A 43 0.24 -8.24 19.64
C ARG A 43 -0.36 -7.13 20.50
N HIS A 44 -0.82 -6.06 19.89
CA HIS A 44 -1.38 -4.93 20.63
C HIS A 44 -2.92 -4.84 20.53
N GLY A 45 -3.59 -5.82 19.92
CA GLY A 45 -5.05 -5.82 19.79
C GLY A 45 -5.61 -4.77 18.85
N TYR A 46 -4.83 -4.32 17.86
CA TYR A 46 -5.27 -3.31 16.89
C TYR A 46 -6.20 -3.88 15.82
N ALA A 47 -7.28 -3.18 15.57
CA ALA A 47 -8.04 -3.36 14.35
C ALA A 47 -7.26 -2.80 13.15
N ILE A 48 -7.25 -3.55 12.04
CA ILE A 48 -6.55 -3.15 10.82
C ILE A 48 -7.59 -2.72 9.79
N HIS A 49 -7.57 -1.46 9.38
CA HIS A 49 -8.37 -0.97 8.28
C HIS A 49 -7.56 -1.03 6.98
N PRO A 50 -7.95 -1.84 5.99
CA PRO A 50 -7.36 -1.73 4.66
C PRO A 50 -7.73 -0.38 4.06
N VAL A 51 -6.75 0.32 3.51
CA VAL A 51 -6.95 1.63 2.87
C VAL A 51 -6.40 1.55 1.46
N TYR A 52 -7.15 2.06 0.50
CA TYR A 52 -6.69 2.21 -0.87
C TYR A 52 -6.87 3.64 -1.35
N VAL A 53 -5.87 4.14 -2.08
CA VAL A 53 -5.87 5.51 -2.63
C VAL A 53 -5.99 5.40 -4.14
N PHE A 54 -7.13 5.80 -4.69
CA PHE A 54 -7.34 5.91 -6.14
C PHE A 54 -6.84 7.26 -6.64
N GLY A 55 -6.25 7.28 -7.83
CA GLY A 55 -5.73 8.48 -8.48
C GLY A 55 -4.27 8.80 -8.11
N GLU A 56 -3.70 8.15 -7.11
CA GLU A 56 -2.29 8.30 -6.75
C GLU A 56 -1.38 7.86 -7.90
N GLU A 57 -1.74 6.79 -8.61
CA GLU A 57 -1.03 6.23 -9.76
C GLU A 57 -0.90 7.21 -10.95
N ARG A 58 -1.60 8.34 -10.89
CA ARG A 58 -1.59 9.38 -11.94
C ARG A 58 -0.95 10.69 -11.50
N THR A 59 -0.46 10.78 -10.27
CA THR A 59 0.14 12.01 -9.74
C THR A 59 1.49 12.34 -10.34
N TYR A 60 2.30 11.32 -10.61
CA TYR A 60 3.63 11.44 -11.17
C TYR A 60 3.86 10.43 -12.28
N ARG A 61 4.73 10.76 -13.21
CA ARG A 61 5.29 9.80 -14.17
C ARG A 61 6.63 9.31 -13.63
N ALA A 62 6.87 8.02 -13.66
CA ALA A 62 8.13 7.44 -13.22
C ALA A 62 8.90 6.86 -14.39
N LEU A 63 10.22 6.99 -14.34
CA LEU A 63 11.11 6.29 -15.27
C LEU A 63 11.13 4.81 -14.90
N THR A 64 10.60 3.95 -15.78
CA THR A 64 10.46 2.50 -15.53
C THR A 64 11.67 1.69 -15.99
N VAL A 65 12.63 2.30 -16.71
CA VAL A 65 13.81 1.64 -17.26
C VAL A 65 14.80 1.24 -16.13
N GLY A 66 15.53 0.14 -16.35
CA GLY A 66 16.60 -0.28 -15.44
C GLY A 66 16.12 -0.81 -14.08
N LEU A 67 14.98 -1.50 -14.00
CA LEU A 67 14.38 -1.98 -12.75
C LEU A 67 15.39 -2.74 -11.85
N ARG A 68 16.22 -3.61 -12.42
CA ARG A 68 17.24 -4.37 -11.65
C ARG A 68 18.23 -3.45 -10.95
N PHE A 69 18.70 -2.42 -11.62
CA PHE A 69 19.60 -1.42 -11.04
C PHE A 69 18.89 -0.59 -9.97
N ARG A 70 17.66 -0.19 -10.21
CA ARG A 70 16.82 0.56 -9.27
C ARG A 70 16.56 -0.25 -7.98
N LEU A 71 16.30 -1.54 -8.10
CA LEU A 71 16.16 -2.46 -6.96
C LEU A 71 17.49 -2.65 -6.20
N LEU A 72 18.63 -2.64 -6.91
CA LEU A 72 19.96 -2.66 -6.26
C LEU A 72 20.19 -1.41 -5.41
N LEU A 73 19.79 -0.23 -5.90
CA LEU A 73 19.86 1.02 -5.13
C LEU A 73 19.00 0.94 -3.85
N ASN A 74 17.84 0.30 -3.90
CA ASN A 74 17.01 0.10 -2.71
C ASN A 74 17.71 -0.71 -1.61
N ARG A 75 18.54 -1.70 -1.97
CA ARG A 75 19.38 -2.45 -1.01
C ARG A 75 20.38 -1.54 -0.30
N LEU A 76 20.82 -0.46 -0.95
CA LEU A 76 21.69 0.55 -0.39
C LEU A 76 20.93 1.66 0.34
N ARG A 77 19.60 1.50 0.53
CA ARG A 77 18.68 2.48 1.12
C ARG A 77 18.60 3.80 0.31
N ILE A 78 18.92 3.75 -0.97
CA ILE A 78 18.77 4.86 -1.90
C ILE A 78 17.47 4.61 -2.68
N PRO A 79 16.48 5.53 -2.65
CA PRO A 79 15.26 5.36 -3.43
C PRO A 79 15.58 5.22 -4.93
N GLY A 80 15.35 4.03 -5.48
CA GLY A 80 15.59 3.73 -6.89
C GLY A 80 14.46 4.24 -7.79
N VAL A 81 13.88 5.42 -7.48
CA VAL A 81 12.78 6.01 -8.24
C VAL A 81 13.18 7.37 -8.78
N LEU A 82 12.98 7.55 -10.09
CA LEU A 82 13.03 8.86 -10.75
C LEU A 82 11.62 9.18 -11.22
N PHE A 83 11.03 10.19 -10.63
CA PHE A 83 9.66 10.61 -10.96
C PHE A 83 9.64 12.08 -11.36
N PHE A 84 8.68 12.43 -12.19
CA PHE A 84 8.41 13.79 -12.59
C PHE A 84 6.90 14.01 -12.76
N GLY A 85 6.43 15.15 -12.30
CA GLY A 85 5.04 15.56 -12.43
C GLY A 85 4.86 16.48 -13.64
N ARG A 86 4.77 17.78 -13.38
CA ARG A 86 4.59 18.79 -14.44
C ARG A 86 5.89 19.03 -15.22
N TRP A 87 5.79 19.25 -16.54
CA TRP A 87 6.94 19.49 -17.39
C TRP A 87 7.76 20.75 -16.98
N TRP A 88 7.08 21.80 -16.49
CA TRP A 88 7.72 23.06 -16.07
C TRP A 88 8.14 23.06 -14.58
N CYS A 89 7.62 22.14 -13.78
CA CYS A 89 8.01 21.94 -12.38
C CYS A 89 7.92 20.44 -12.01
N PRO A 90 8.99 19.68 -12.28
CA PRO A 90 8.98 18.22 -12.15
C PRO A 90 8.61 17.70 -10.74
N LEU A 91 8.86 18.47 -9.69
CA LEU A 91 8.53 18.11 -8.32
C LEU A 91 7.05 18.31 -7.96
N MET A 92 6.29 19.02 -8.79
CA MET A 92 4.86 19.21 -8.56
C MET A 92 4.04 18.08 -9.20
N PRO A 93 3.05 17.53 -8.46
CA PRO A 93 2.17 16.48 -8.98
C PRO A 93 1.30 16.99 -10.14
N ASP A 94 0.75 16.07 -10.91
CA ASP A 94 -0.26 16.39 -11.93
C ASP A 94 -1.53 16.95 -11.25
N PRO A 95 -1.96 18.17 -11.54
CA PRO A 95 -3.13 18.80 -10.92
C PRO A 95 -4.46 18.18 -11.35
N THR A 96 -4.45 17.39 -12.40
CA THR A 96 -5.65 16.72 -12.92
C THR A 96 -5.92 15.39 -12.20
N ALA A 97 -4.94 14.88 -11.46
CA ALA A 97 -5.08 13.66 -10.67
C ALA A 97 -6.09 13.88 -9.53
N ARG A 98 -7.20 13.16 -9.58
CA ARG A 98 -8.23 13.19 -8.52
C ARG A 98 -7.94 12.09 -7.51
N ILE A 99 -7.46 12.46 -6.35
CA ILE A 99 -7.14 11.51 -5.28
C ILE A 99 -8.38 11.21 -4.46
N THR A 100 -8.72 9.93 -4.32
CA THR A 100 -9.81 9.46 -3.47
C THR A 100 -9.29 8.37 -2.54
N VAL A 101 -9.37 8.61 -1.23
CA VAL A 101 -9.00 7.63 -0.20
C VAL A 101 -10.23 6.83 0.21
N VAL A 102 -10.15 5.52 0.09
CA VAL A 102 -11.20 4.59 0.52
C VAL A 102 -10.71 3.78 1.69
N VAL A 103 -11.47 3.80 2.79
CA VAL A 103 -11.17 3.05 4.02
C VAL A 103 -12.11 1.86 4.12
N GLY A 104 -11.57 0.67 4.27
CA GLY A 104 -12.33 -0.56 4.41
C GLY A 104 -12.77 -0.85 5.84
N ALA A 105 -13.60 -1.87 5.97
CA ALA A 105 -14.04 -2.37 7.28
C ALA A 105 -12.86 -2.88 8.11
N PRO A 106 -12.92 -2.73 9.44
CA PRO A 106 -11.85 -3.17 10.33
C PRO A 106 -11.73 -4.70 10.35
N LEU A 107 -10.50 -5.18 10.26
CA LEU A 107 -10.13 -6.57 10.53
C LEU A 107 -9.68 -6.69 11.99
N ASN A 108 -9.96 -7.82 12.63
CA ASN A 108 -9.64 -8.09 14.04
C ASN A 108 -10.26 -7.13 15.07
N ALA A 109 -11.30 -6.39 14.69
CA ALA A 109 -12.00 -5.51 15.65
C ALA A 109 -12.53 -6.32 16.84
N GLY A 110 -12.30 -5.82 18.05
CA GLY A 110 -12.77 -6.46 19.29
C GLY A 110 -12.02 -7.74 19.70
N LYS A 111 -10.98 -8.14 18.99
CA LYS A 111 -10.14 -9.26 19.41
C LYS A 111 -9.11 -8.83 20.46
N PRO A 112 -8.89 -9.61 21.51
CA PRO A 112 -7.90 -9.29 22.53
C PRO A 112 -6.46 -9.34 21.96
N PRO A 113 -5.51 -8.61 22.58
CA PRO A 113 -4.09 -8.73 22.26
C PRO A 113 -3.57 -10.17 22.43
N VAL A 114 -2.62 -10.54 21.59
CA VAL A 114 -1.93 -11.84 21.65
C VAL A 114 -0.45 -11.60 21.92
N ASP A 115 0.05 -11.93 23.10
CA ASP A 115 1.44 -11.63 23.50
C ASP A 115 2.48 -12.19 22.53
N ALA A 116 2.27 -13.44 22.06
CA ALA A 116 3.18 -14.10 21.13
C ALA A 116 2.42 -14.68 19.92
N PRO A 117 2.05 -13.84 18.91
CA PRO A 117 1.36 -14.35 17.73
C PRO A 117 2.21 -15.38 16.98
N THR A 118 1.64 -16.55 16.74
CA THR A 118 2.31 -17.60 15.97
C THR A 118 2.43 -17.21 14.49
N ALA A 119 3.37 -17.85 13.78
CA ALA A 119 3.52 -17.63 12.34
C ALA A 119 2.22 -17.92 11.56
N ALA A 120 1.49 -18.96 11.97
CA ALA A 120 0.19 -19.32 11.37
C ALA A 120 -0.86 -18.22 11.58
N MET A 121 -0.95 -17.65 12.78
CA MET A 121 -1.87 -16.53 13.07
C MET A 121 -1.54 -15.30 12.25
N VAL A 122 -0.25 -14.95 12.14
CA VAL A 122 0.21 -13.81 11.33
C VAL A 122 -0.11 -14.05 9.86
N SER A 123 0.18 -15.24 9.33
CA SER A 123 -0.09 -15.60 7.95
C SER A 123 -1.58 -15.53 7.62
N ALA A 124 -2.43 -16.10 8.47
CA ALA A 124 -3.88 -16.08 8.29
C ALA A 124 -4.45 -14.65 8.33
N ALA A 125 -4.01 -13.83 9.28
CA ALA A 125 -4.45 -12.44 9.39
C ALA A 125 -3.92 -11.58 8.23
N HIS A 126 -2.69 -11.84 7.76
CA HIS A 126 -2.14 -11.18 6.58
C HIS A 126 -2.90 -11.57 5.31
N ALA A 127 -3.23 -12.86 5.11
CA ALA A 127 -4.05 -13.30 3.99
C ALA A 127 -5.43 -12.63 4.00
N ALA A 128 -6.07 -12.51 5.18
CA ALA A 128 -7.32 -11.79 5.34
C ALA A 128 -7.19 -10.30 4.97
N TYR A 129 -6.09 -9.64 5.35
CA TYR A 129 -5.80 -8.26 4.98
C TYR A 129 -5.67 -8.10 3.47
N VAL A 130 -4.90 -8.96 2.81
CA VAL A 130 -4.70 -8.94 1.36
C VAL A 130 -6.03 -9.15 0.62
N ALA A 131 -6.84 -10.11 1.07
CA ALA A 131 -8.17 -10.35 0.50
C ALA A 131 -9.11 -9.16 0.68
N ALA A 132 -9.11 -8.53 1.86
CA ALA A 132 -9.92 -7.35 2.14
C ALA A 132 -9.48 -6.15 1.31
N LEU A 133 -8.17 -5.93 1.12
CA LEU A 133 -7.64 -4.86 0.28
C LEU A 133 -8.07 -5.05 -1.19
N ARG A 134 -8.00 -6.28 -1.72
CA ARG A 134 -8.46 -6.59 -3.08
C ARG A 134 -9.95 -6.38 -3.22
N SER A 135 -10.75 -6.87 -2.28
CA SER A 135 -12.21 -6.66 -2.27
C SER A 135 -12.58 -5.19 -2.21
N LEU A 136 -11.85 -4.40 -1.39
CA LEU A 136 -12.03 -2.95 -1.31
C LEU A 136 -11.78 -2.28 -2.66
N PHE A 137 -10.68 -2.63 -3.33
CA PHE A 137 -10.36 -2.13 -4.65
C PHE A 137 -11.44 -2.49 -5.67
N ASP A 138 -11.81 -3.77 -5.79
CA ASP A 138 -12.78 -4.26 -6.76
C ASP A 138 -14.17 -3.64 -6.58
N LYS A 139 -14.59 -3.43 -5.34
CA LYS A 139 -15.86 -2.77 -5.02
C LYS A 139 -15.93 -1.31 -5.48
N HIS A 140 -14.80 -0.62 -5.46
CA HIS A 140 -14.77 0.83 -5.65
C HIS A 140 -14.12 1.28 -6.97
N LYS A 141 -13.43 0.39 -7.70
CA LYS A 141 -12.71 0.71 -8.94
C LYS A 141 -13.60 1.32 -10.02
N ALA A 142 -14.82 0.81 -10.21
CA ALA A 142 -15.76 1.34 -11.19
C ALA A 142 -16.05 2.84 -11.03
N LYS A 143 -16.03 3.32 -9.80
CA LYS A 143 -16.38 4.70 -9.47
C LYS A 143 -15.16 5.63 -9.42
N TYR A 144 -14.02 5.11 -8.98
CA TYR A 144 -12.88 5.95 -8.62
C TYR A 144 -11.60 5.70 -9.44
N ALA A 145 -11.45 4.51 -10.04
CA ALA A 145 -10.34 4.27 -10.98
C ALA A 145 -10.60 4.95 -12.32
N HIS A 146 -9.54 5.42 -12.95
CA HIS A 146 -9.65 6.07 -14.27
C HIS A 146 -10.11 5.08 -15.36
N GLU A 147 -9.63 3.84 -15.29
CA GLU A 147 -9.98 2.72 -16.16
C GLU A 147 -11.35 2.13 -15.82
N GLY A 148 -12.00 2.60 -14.76
CA GLY A 148 -13.29 2.12 -14.32
C GLY A 148 -13.26 0.62 -13.96
N GLN A 149 -14.18 -0.16 -14.53
CA GLN A 149 -14.29 -1.61 -14.27
C GLN A 149 -13.08 -2.42 -14.75
N ASP A 150 -12.34 -1.92 -15.76
CA ASP A 150 -11.19 -2.62 -16.33
C ASP A 150 -9.92 -2.48 -15.47
N ALA A 151 -9.95 -1.60 -14.45
CA ALA A 151 -8.85 -1.45 -13.51
C ALA A 151 -8.54 -2.76 -12.78
N GLN A 152 -7.25 -3.09 -12.69
CA GLN A 152 -6.75 -4.28 -12.02
C GLN A 152 -5.70 -3.94 -10.99
N LEU A 153 -5.84 -4.49 -9.78
CA LEU A 153 -4.85 -4.35 -8.71
C LEU A 153 -3.82 -5.48 -8.80
N GLU A 154 -2.59 -5.11 -9.13
CA GLU A 154 -1.43 -6.00 -9.12
C GLU A 154 -0.82 -6.00 -7.70
N LEU A 155 -0.82 -7.17 -7.05
CA LEU A 155 -0.19 -7.36 -5.76
C LEU A 155 1.21 -7.95 -5.95
N ILE A 156 2.24 -7.18 -5.58
CA ILE A 156 3.65 -7.50 -5.77
C ILE A 156 4.24 -8.07 -4.47
N GLU A 157 5.22 -8.96 -4.62
CA GLU A 157 6.02 -9.56 -3.52
C GLU A 157 7.29 -8.76 -3.23
#